data_3acf456132bf739114e16535ff946657
#
_entry.id   3acf456132bf739114e16535ff946657
#
_cell.length_a   1.000
_cell.length_b   1.000
_cell.length_c   1.000
_cell.angle_alpha   90.00
_cell.angle_beta   90.00
_cell.angle_gamma   90.00
#
_symmetry.space_group_name_H-M   'P 1'
#
loop_
_entity.id
_entity.type
_entity.pdbx_description
1 polymer ?
#
loop_
_entity_poly.entity_id
_entity_poly.type
_entity_poly.pdbx_seq_one_letter_code
_entity_poly.pdbx_strand_id
1 'polypeptide(L)'
;GQLSGGQQQLVRQAQALSNDPQLILADEPLLSLDPARQQATVEKLDRWRTERGTSILFVTHGINPVLGVVDKVLYIAPHGHMYGAVDEVMRSDVLSELYGSKVNVIEVDGRLIVV
;
A
#
# COMPACT_ATOMS: atom_id res chain seq x y z
N GLY A 1 -13.49 26.19 -3.89
CA GLY A 1 -13.58 25.62 -2.56
C GLY A 1 -12.47 24.63 -2.29
N GLN A 2 -12.34 24.26 -1.05
CA GLN A 2 -11.36 23.26 -0.67
C GLN A 2 -11.94 21.86 -0.88
N LEU A 3 -11.12 21.00 -1.48
CA LEU A 3 -11.46 19.60 -1.64
C LEU A 3 -11.21 18.83 -0.33
N SER A 4 -12.00 17.80 -0.07
CA SER A 4 -11.72 16.87 1.02
C SER A 4 -10.42 16.12 0.76
N GLY A 5 -9.82 15.53 1.80
CA GLY A 5 -8.59 14.74 1.64
C GLY A 5 -8.73 13.63 0.62
N GLY A 6 -9.87 12.91 0.63
CA GLY A 6 -10.13 11.85 -0.35
C GLY A 6 -10.29 12.39 -1.77
N GLN A 7 -10.94 13.55 -1.92
CA GLN A 7 -11.09 14.19 -3.23
C GLN A 7 -9.76 14.68 -3.78
N GLN A 8 -8.90 15.24 -2.92
CA GLN A 8 -7.56 15.66 -3.34
C GLN A 8 -6.72 14.49 -3.84
N GLN A 9 -6.82 13.34 -3.18
CA GLN A 9 -6.12 12.14 -3.62
C GLN A 9 -6.63 11.62 -4.95
N LEU A 10 -7.95 11.63 -5.15
CA LEU A 10 -8.53 11.23 -6.44
C LEU A 10 -8.07 12.14 -7.57
N VAL A 11 -7.99 13.45 -7.33
CA VAL A 11 -7.49 14.40 -8.32
C VAL A 11 -6.03 14.12 -8.66
N ARG A 12 -5.19 13.86 -7.66
CA ARG A 12 -3.78 13.51 -7.90
C ARG A 12 -3.63 12.22 -8.68
N GLN A 13 -4.43 11.21 -8.36
CA GLN A 13 -4.42 9.95 -9.11
C GLN A 13 -4.85 10.15 -10.55
N ALA A 14 -5.91 10.92 -10.78
CA ALA A 14 -6.38 11.23 -12.12
C ALA A 14 -5.31 11.95 -12.94
N GLN A 15 -4.62 12.91 -12.35
CA GLN A 15 -3.53 13.63 -13.02
C GLN A 15 -2.37 12.70 -13.36
N ALA A 16 -1.97 11.83 -12.41
CA ALA A 16 -0.90 10.87 -12.64
C ALA A 16 -1.27 9.89 -13.76
N LEU A 17 -2.50 9.39 -13.76
CA LEU A 17 -2.95 8.38 -14.71
C LEU A 17 -3.18 8.96 -16.11
N SER A 18 -3.58 10.25 -16.22
CA SER A 18 -3.88 10.87 -17.51
C SER A 18 -2.65 10.99 -18.42
N ASN A 19 -1.46 11.04 -17.84
CA ASN A 19 -0.20 11.18 -18.58
C ASN A 19 0.46 9.84 -18.92
N ASP A 20 -0.20 8.71 -18.58
CA ASP A 20 0.30 7.35 -18.80
C ASP A 20 1.77 7.19 -18.34
N PRO A 21 2.09 7.51 -17.09
CA PRO A 21 3.47 7.53 -16.62
C PRO A 21 4.02 6.10 -16.44
N GLN A 22 5.35 5.98 -16.54
CA GLN A 22 6.03 4.71 -16.25
C GLN A 22 6.16 4.45 -14.75
N LEU A 23 6.10 5.50 -13.94
CA LEU A 23 6.14 5.41 -12.48
C LEU A 23 5.02 6.28 -11.90
N ILE A 24 4.23 5.69 -11.03
CA ILE A 24 3.21 6.40 -10.26
C ILE A 24 3.63 6.42 -8.79
N LEU A 25 3.64 7.61 -8.21
CA LEU A 25 3.78 7.76 -6.76
C LEU A 25 2.38 7.96 -6.17
N ALA A 26 1.91 6.94 -5.45
CA ALA A 26 0.62 6.98 -4.76
C ALA A 26 0.88 7.19 -3.27
N ASP A 27 0.73 8.45 -2.82
CA ASP A 27 0.99 8.84 -1.44
C ASP A 27 -0.32 8.89 -0.67
N GLU A 28 -0.50 7.95 0.25
CA GLU A 28 -1.70 7.77 1.07
C GLU A 28 -2.99 7.76 0.23
N PRO A 29 -3.06 6.98 -0.86
CA PRO A 29 -4.21 7.05 -1.78
C PRO A 29 -5.49 6.48 -1.18
N LEU A 30 -5.40 5.77 -0.06
CA LEU A 30 -6.57 5.17 0.60
C LEU A 30 -7.09 5.98 1.77
N LEU A 31 -6.40 7.08 2.12
CA LEU A 31 -6.79 7.92 3.25
C LEU A 31 -8.20 8.48 3.04
N SER A 32 -9.02 8.39 4.06
CA SER A 32 -10.40 8.86 4.07
C SER A 32 -11.37 8.09 3.16
N LEU A 33 -10.95 6.95 2.62
CA LEU A 33 -11.83 6.09 1.84
C LEU A 33 -12.43 4.98 2.71
N ASP A 34 -13.68 4.61 2.41
CA ASP A 34 -14.29 3.43 3.02
C ASP A 34 -13.65 2.14 2.44
N PRO A 35 -13.88 0.96 3.09
CA PRO A 35 -13.25 -0.27 2.63
C PRO A 35 -13.54 -0.65 1.17
N ALA A 36 -14.75 -0.40 0.69
CA ALA A 36 -15.11 -0.71 -0.69
C ALA A 36 -14.34 0.15 -1.68
N ARG A 37 -14.20 1.45 -1.38
CA ARG A 37 -13.43 2.36 -2.22
C ARG A 37 -11.94 2.12 -2.13
N GLN A 38 -11.44 1.71 -0.96
CA GLN A 38 -10.05 1.30 -0.81
C GLN A 38 -9.73 0.13 -1.73
N GLN A 39 -10.57 -0.88 -1.74
CA GLN A 39 -10.38 -2.05 -2.59
C GLN A 39 -10.46 -1.68 -4.07
N ALA A 40 -11.42 -0.86 -4.47
CA ALA A 40 -11.55 -0.41 -5.85
C ALA A 40 -10.30 0.37 -6.31
N THR A 41 -9.75 1.21 -5.44
CA THR A 41 -8.53 1.97 -5.74
C THR A 41 -7.33 1.05 -5.91
N VAL A 42 -7.15 0.09 -5.01
CA VAL A 42 -6.05 -0.89 -5.09
C VAL A 42 -6.16 -1.70 -6.38
N GLU A 43 -7.34 -2.19 -6.72
CA GLU A 43 -7.56 -2.96 -7.93
C GLU A 43 -7.28 -2.15 -9.19
N LYS A 44 -7.65 -0.89 -9.21
CA LYS A 44 -7.39 0.00 -10.33
C LYS A 44 -5.90 0.22 -10.55
N LEU A 45 -5.16 0.49 -9.47
CA LEU A 45 -3.71 0.65 -9.54
C LEU A 45 -3.02 -0.65 -9.95
N ASP A 46 -3.49 -1.78 -9.46
CA ASP A 46 -2.94 -3.08 -9.83
C ASP A 46 -3.17 -3.39 -11.32
N ARG A 47 -4.33 -3.05 -11.86
CA ARG A 47 -4.60 -3.19 -13.29
C ARG A 47 -3.67 -2.32 -14.14
N TRP A 48 -3.41 -1.08 -13.71
CA TRP A 48 -2.46 -0.22 -14.42
C TRP A 48 -1.06 -0.81 -14.43
N ARG A 49 -0.65 -1.38 -13.30
CA ARG A 49 0.64 -2.07 -13.20
C ARG A 49 0.74 -3.24 -14.16
N THR A 50 -0.28 -4.08 -14.21
CA THR A 50 -0.25 -5.31 -15.03
C THR A 50 -0.50 -5.04 -16.51
N GLU A 51 -1.42 -4.13 -16.84
CA GLU A 51 -1.81 -3.88 -18.24
C GLU A 51 -0.84 -2.94 -18.96
N ARG A 52 -0.24 -1.99 -18.26
CA ARG A 52 0.61 -0.95 -18.87
C ARG A 52 2.07 -1.04 -18.48
N GLY A 53 2.45 -2.02 -17.66
CA GLY A 53 3.82 -2.14 -17.18
C GLY A 53 4.27 -0.97 -16.32
N THR A 54 3.32 -0.23 -15.73
CA THR A 54 3.62 0.90 -14.86
C THR A 54 4.13 0.42 -13.52
N SER A 55 5.21 1.02 -13.02
CA SER A 55 5.70 0.79 -11.66
C SER A 55 4.95 1.70 -10.70
N ILE A 56 4.58 1.18 -9.55
CA ILE A 56 3.82 1.95 -8.55
C ILE A 56 4.55 1.92 -7.22
N LEU A 57 4.87 3.11 -6.69
CA LEU A 57 5.36 3.28 -5.33
C LEU A 57 4.17 3.73 -4.47
N PHE A 58 3.75 2.85 -3.58
CA PHE A 58 2.58 3.05 -2.75
C PHE A 58 3.01 3.37 -1.32
N VAL A 59 2.72 4.58 -0.85
CA VAL A 59 3.06 5.03 0.50
C VAL A 59 1.81 5.04 1.35
N THR A 60 1.82 4.30 2.46
CA THR A 60 0.63 4.19 3.32
C THR A 60 1.03 3.83 4.75
N HIS A 61 0.19 4.21 5.71
CA HIS A 61 0.28 3.75 7.09
C HIS A 61 -0.47 2.42 7.31
N GLY A 62 -1.43 2.10 6.45
CA GLY A 62 -2.22 0.88 6.56
C GLY A 62 -1.88 -0.09 5.44
N ILE A 63 -1.06 -1.10 5.75
CA ILE A 63 -0.54 -2.02 4.73
C ILE A 63 -1.55 -3.08 4.30
N ASN A 64 -2.50 -3.44 5.16
CA ASN A 64 -3.40 -4.59 4.91
C ASN A 64 -4.14 -4.53 3.57
N PRO A 65 -4.69 -3.39 3.13
CA PRO A 65 -5.42 -3.35 1.87
C PRO A 65 -4.57 -3.68 0.64
N VAL A 66 -3.25 -3.51 0.71
CA VAL A 66 -2.37 -3.69 -0.47
C VAL A 66 -1.52 -4.96 -0.39
N LEU A 67 -1.53 -5.68 0.73
CA LEU A 67 -0.67 -6.86 0.89
C LEU A 67 -0.91 -7.95 -0.15
N GLY A 68 -2.09 -8.00 -0.75
CA GLY A 68 -2.39 -8.99 -1.78
C GLY A 68 -1.79 -8.68 -3.16
N VAL A 69 -1.28 -7.47 -3.38
CA VAL A 69 -0.83 -7.03 -4.70
C VAL A 69 0.60 -6.49 -4.73
N VAL A 70 1.23 -6.24 -3.58
CA VAL A 70 2.58 -5.68 -3.55
C VAL A 70 3.63 -6.77 -3.76
N ASP A 71 4.72 -6.41 -4.42
CA ASP A 71 5.86 -7.30 -4.64
C ASP A 71 6.93 -7.11 -3.58
N LYS A 72 7.24 -5.86 -3.25
CA LYS A 72 8.28 -5.50 -2.29
C LYS A 72 7.77 -4.49 -1.29
N VAL A 73 8.32 -4.55 -0.10
CA VAL A 73 7.94 -3.67 1.01
C VAL A 73 9.17 -3.02 1.60
N LEU A 74 9.10 -1.71 1.81
CA LEU A 74 9.99 -1.00 2.73
C LEU A 74 9.16 -0.63 3.95
N TYR A 75 9.43 -1.30 5.06
CA TYR A 75 8.70 -1.08 6.31
C TYR A 75 9.55 -0.25 7.25
N ILE A 76 9.02 0.89 7.68
CA ILE A 76 9.71 1.83 8.57
C ILE A 76 8.92 1.91 9.88
N ALA A 77 9.60 1.69 10.99
CA ALA A 77 9.01 1.68 12.31
C ALA A 77 9.96 2.33 13.33
N PRO A 78 9.51 2.55 14.59
CA PRO A 78 10.33 3.28 15.58
C PRO A 78 11.72 2.69 15.84
N HIS A 79 11.88 1.38 15.71
CA HIS A 79 13.16 0.71 16.02
C HIS A 79 13.95 0.34 14.76
N GLY A 80 13.59 0.83 13.59
CA GLY A 80 14.36 0.60 12.39
C GLY A 80 13.52 0.43 11.15
N HIS A 81 14.11 -0.20 10.14
CA HIS A 81 13.44 -0.46 8.87
C HIS A 81 13.86 -1.80 8.29
N MET A 82 13.04 -2.31 7.40
CA MET A 82 13.34 -3.54 6.67
C MET A 82 12.82 -3.41 5.24
N TYR A 83 13.65 -3.76 4.26
CA TYR A 83 13.28 -3.79 2.85
C TYR A 83 13.46 -5.19 2.29
N GLY A 84 12.50 -5.63 1.49
CA GLY A 84 12.59 -6.92 0.82
C GLY A 84 11.28 -7.36 0.22
N ALA A 85 11.22 -8.61 -0.21
CA ALA A 85 9.98 -9.20 -0.68
C ALA A 85 8.96 -9.30 0.45
N VAL A 86 7.68 -9.38 0.09
CA VAL A 86 6.59 -9.43 1.08
C VAL A 86 6.81 -10.54 2.11
N ASP A 87 7.18 -11.73 1.66
CA ASP A 87 7.39 -12.89 2.54
C ASP A 87 8.62 -12.76 3.44
N GLU A 88 9.57 -11.88 3.09
CA GLU A 88 10.74 -11.60 3.91
C GLU A 88 10.47 -10.56 5.00
N VAL A 89 9.64 -9.58 4.70
CA VAL A 89 9.38 -8.43 5.58
C VAL A 89 8.14 -8.65 6.45
N MET A 90 7.08 -9.19 5.87
CA MET A 90 5.79 -9.35 6.55
C MET A 90 5.78 -10.64 7.37
N ARG A 91 6.59 -10.64 8.41
CA ARG A 91 6.74 -11.75 9.37
C ARG A 91 6.55 -11.21 10.78
N SER A 92 5.93 -12.01 11.63
CA SER A 92 5.67 -11.61 13.01
C SER A 92 6.96 -11.27 13.77
N ASP A 93 8.03 -12.06 13.56
CA ASP A 93 9.32 -11.83 14.22
C ASP A 93 9.97 -10.53 13.76
N VAL A 94 9.95 -10.25 12.45
CA VAL A 94 10.53 -9.05 11.87
C VAL A 94 9.80 -7.81 12.35
N LEU A 95 8.47 -7.79 12.26
CA LEU A 95 7.68 -6.63 12.65
C LEU A 95 7.70 -6.40 14.15
N SER A 96 7.73 -7.46 14.95
CA SER A 96 7.85 -7.33 16.40
C SER A 96 9.15 -6.65 16.81
N GLU A 97 10.25 -6.99 16.14
CA GLU A 97 11.53 -6.34 16.39
C GLU A 97 11.50 -4.86 15.98
N LEU A 98 10.93 -4.56 14.81
CA LEU A 98 10.84 -3.19 14.31
C LEU A 98 9.99 -2.28 15.21
N TYR A 99 8.92 -2.81 15.79
CA TYR A 99 8.07 -2.05 16.68
C TYR A 99 8.52 -2.06 18.15
N GLY A 100 9.40 -3.00 18.51
CA GLY A 100 9.80 -3.18 19.91
C GLY A 100 8.67 -3.74 20.78
N SER A 101 7.67 -4.35 20.20
CA SER A 101 6.55 -4.99 20.89
C SER A 101 5.96 -6.06 19.98
N LYS A 102 5.15 -6.94 20.58
CA LYS A 102 4.60 -8.08 19.83
C LYS A 102 3.64 -7.62 18.74
N VAL A 103 3.95 -8.00 17.51
CA VAL A 103 3.10 -7.80 16.33
C VAL A 103 2.89 -9.16 15.68
N ASN A 104 1.65 -9.46 15.30
CA ASN A 104 1.32 -10.71 14.65
C ASN A 104 0.99 -10.48 13.18
N VAL A 105 1.56 -11.33 12.33
CA VAL A 105 1.16 -11.42 10.93
C VAL A 105 0.47 -12.77 10.77
N ILE A 106 -0.78 -12.75 10.32
CA ILE A 106 -1.58 -13.96 10.15
C ILE A 106 -1.98 -14.11 8.70
N GLU A 107 -2.33 -15.32 8.32
CA GLU A 107 -2.83 -15.62 6.98
C GLU A 107 -4.31 -15.96 7.06
N VAL A 108 -5.14 -15.24 6.30
CA VAL A 108 -6.59 -15.45 6.22
C VAL A 108 -6.96 -15.54 4.75
N ASP A 109 -7.52 -16.68 4.34
CA ASP A 109 -7.92 -16.92 2.94
C ASP A 109 -6.79 -16.64 1.94
N GLY A 110 -5.57 -17.04 2.27
CA GLY A 110 -4.40 -16.85 1.43
C GLY A 110 -3.83 -15.45 1.43
N ARG A 111 -4.32 -14.55 2.29
CA ARG A 111 -3.84 -13.17 2.42
C ARG A 111 -3.18 -12.94 3.77
N LEU A 112 -2.08 -12.19 3.76
CA LEU A 112 -1.42 -11.77 4.98
C LEU A 112 -2.13 -10.56 5.58
N ILE A 113 -2.30 -10.57 6.90
CA ILE A 113 -2.90 -9.47 7.65
C ILE A 113 -2.06 -9.19 8.89
N VAL A 114 -1.75 -7.92 9.12
CA VAL A 114 -1.07 -7.46 10.34
C VAL A 114 -2.12 -7.16 11.40
N VAL A 115 -1.99 -7.75 12.57
CA VAL A 115 -2.92 -7.55 13.68
C VAL A 115 -2.21 -7.02 14.92
#